data_96574d560e4dbfee8697cbf21d5987c7
#
_entry.id   96574d560e4dbfee8697cbf21d5987c7
#
_cell.length_a   1.000
_cell.length_b   1.000
_cell.length_c   1.000
_cell.angle_alpha   90.00
_cell.angle_beta   90.00
_cell.angle_gamma   90.00
#
_symmetry.space_group_name_H-M   'P 1'
#
loop_
_entity.id
_entity.type
_entity.pdbx_description
1 polymer ?
#
loop_
_entity_poly.entity_id
_entity_poly.type
_entity_poly.pdbx_seq_one_letter_code
_entity_poly.pdbx_strand_id
1 'polypeptide(L)' 'MRDLVDTTEMYLRTVYELEEEGITPLRARIAERLEQSGPTVSQTVARMERDGLIVVEHDRSLSL' A
#
# COMPACT_ATOMS: atom_id res chain seq x y z
N MET A 1 -8.84 -6.76 -18.73
CA MET A 1 -8.01 -5.59 -18.51
C MET A 1 -7.93 -5.26 -17.04
N ARG A 2 -6.75 -4.94 -16.58
CA ARG A 2 -6.56 -4.55 -15.20
C ARG A 2 -7.05 -3.13 -14.97
N ASP A 3 -7.66 -2.90 -13.85
CA ASP A 3 -8.17 -1.58 -13.54
C ASP A 3 -7.75 -1.18 -12.12
N LEU A 4 -8.25 -0.03 -11.67
CA LEU A 4 -7.86 0.50 -10.38
C LEU A 4 -8.31 -0.40 -9.22
N VAL A 5 -9.39 -1.14 -9.43
CA VAL A 5 -9.90 -2.03 -8.37
C VAL A 5 -8.89 -3.13 -8.09
N ASP A 6 -8.35 -3.74 -9.15
CA ASP A 6 -7.34 -4.78 -8.98
C ASP A 6 -6.11 -4.25 -8.25
N THR A 7 -5.65 -3.06 -8.64
CA THR A 7 -4.50 -2.45 -8.01
C THR A 7 -4.76 -2.17 -6.54
N THR A 8 -5.93 -1.62 -6.24
CA THR A 8 -6.31 -1.30 -4.88
C THR A 8 -6.33 -2.56 -4.02
N GLU A 9 -6.96 -3.62 -4.51
CA GLU A 9 -7.01 -4.87 -3.78
C GLU A 9 -5.62 -5.43 -3.52
N MET A 10 -4.75 -5.34 -4.50
CA MET A 10 -3.39 -5.85 -4.37
C MET A 10 -2.65 -5.12 -3.24
N TYR A 11 -2.81 -3.81 -3.17
CA TYR A 11 -2.17 -3.02 -2.12
C TYR A 11 -2.75 -3.34 -0.75
N LEU A 12 -4.07 -3.43 -0.65
CA LEU A 12 -4.71 -3.74 0.62
C LEU A 12 -4.27 -5.11 1.13
N ARG A 13 -4.22 -6.09 0.23
CA ARG A 13 -3.77 -7.42 0.60
C ARG A 13 -2.30 -7.39 1.07
N THR A 14 -1.47 -6.63 0.38
CA THR A 14 -0.06 -6.55 0.74
C THR A 14 0.13 -5.95 2.13
N VAL A 15 -0.62 -4.89 2.44
CA VAL A 15 -0.56 -4.28 3.77
C VAL A 15 -0.97 -5.30 4.83
N TYR A 16 -2.06 -6.01 4.58
CA TYR A 16 -2.57 -7.02 5.50
C TYR A 16 -1.53 -8.11 5.73
N GLU A 17 -0.93 -8.61 4.65
CA GLU A 17 0.06 -9.68 4.75
C GLU A 17 1.30 -9.22 5.52
N LEU A 18 1.74 -7.99 5.30
CA LEU A 18 2.88 -7.47 6.04
C LEU A 18 2.58 -7.41 7.52
N GLU A 19 1.38 -6.96 7.88
CA GLU A 19 0.99 -6.91 9.28
C GLU A 19 0.95 -8.30 9.90
N GLU A 20 0.44 -9.27 9.17
CA GLU A 20 0.41 -10.65 9.67
C GLU A 20 1.80 -11.21 9.91
N GLU A 21 2.76 -10.79 9.10
CA GLU A 21 4.14 -11.25 9.23
C GLU A 21 4.91 -10.48 10.30
N GLY A 22 4.28 -9.51 10.93
CA GLY A 22 4.95 -8.70 11.92
C GLY A 22 5.87 -7.65 11.32
N ILE A 23 5.68 -7.33 10.04
CA ILE A 23 6.49 -6.33 9.35
C ILE A 23 5.69 -5.04 9.26
N THR A 24 6.32 -3.92 9.66
CA THR A 24 5.65 -2.63 9.56
C THR A 24 5.36 -2.30 8.11
N PRO A 25 4.10 -2.04 7.74
CA PRO A 25 3.76 -1.76 6.35
C PRO A 25 4.21 -0.36 5.95
N LEU A 26 5.29 -0.30 5.20
CA LEU A 26 5.81 0.94 4.67
C LEU A 26 5.77 0.89 3.16
N ARG A 27 5.75 2.08 2.53
CA ARG A 27 5.74 2.16 1.07
C ARG A 27 6.89 1.37 0.46
N ALA A 28 8.07 1.43 1.07
CA ALA A 28 9.23 0.72 0.56
C ALA A 28 8.99 -0.79 0.54
N ARG A 29 8.31 -1.31 1.55
CA ARG A 29 8.02 -2.75 1.61
C ARG A 29 7.05 -3.15 0.51
N ILE A 30 6.06 -2.30 0.26
CA ILE A 30 5.11 -2.57 -0.82
C ILE A 30 5.83 -2.53 -2.17
N ALA A 31 6.70 -1.54 -2.36
CA ALA A 31 7.43 -1.42 -3.62
C ALA A 31 8.27 -2.67 -3.88
N GLU A 32 8.94 -3.17 -2.86
CA GLU A 32 9.73 -4.38 -2.99
C GLU A 32 8.87 -5.59 -3.33
N ARG A 33 7.78 -5.74 -2.59
CA ARG A 33 6.94 -6.92 -2.71
C ARG A 33 6.22 -6.98 -4.05
N LEU A 34 5.79 -5.83 -4.55
CA LEU A 34 5.05 -5.76 -5.81
C LEU A 34 5.94 -5.41 -7.00
N GLU A 35 7.24 -5.22 -6.77
CA GLU A 35 8.21 -4.89 -7.82
C GLU A 35 7.79 -3.64 -8.58
N GLN A 36 7.43 -2.60 -7.83
CA GLN A 36 7.05 -1.33 -8.41
C GLN A 36 8.00 -0.24 -7.93
N SER A 37 8.07 0.85 -8.70
CA SER A 37 8.95 1.95 -8.34
C SER A 37 8.38 2.72 -7.15
N GLY A 38 9.26 3.39 -6.39
CA GLY A 38 8.85 4.21 -5.28
C GLY A 38 7.81 5.26 -5.66
N PRO A 39 8.06 6.05 -6.71
CA PRO A 39 7.07 7.05 -7.12
C PRO A 39 5.70 6.46 -7.46
N THR A 40 5.66 5.31 -8.11
CA THR A 40 4.40 4.66 -8.44
C THR A 40 3.65 4.29 -7.17
N VAL A 41 4.35 3.70 -6.20
CA VAL A 41 3.73 3.30 -4.94
C VAL A 41 3.24 4.53 -4.18
N SER A 42 4.05 5.59 -4.13
CA SER A 42 3.66 6.82 -3.43
C SER A 42 2.40 7.42 -4.02
N GLN A 43 2.28 7.44 -5.34
CA GLN A 43 1.10 7.99 -5.99
C GLN A 43 -0.13 7.13 -5.69
N THR A 44 0.02 5.82 -5.75
CA THR A 44 -1.09 4.92 -5.48
C THR A 44 -1.55 5.04 -4.03
N VAL A 45 -0.60 5.08 -3.09
CA VAL A 45 -0.94 5.22 -1.68
C VAL A 45 -1.65 6.54 -1.41
N ALA A 46 -1.17 7.64 -2.02
CA ALA A 46 -1.80 8.94 -1.83
C ALA A 46 -3.25 8.92 -2.32
N ARG A 47 -3.50 8.26 -3.46
CA ARG A 47 -4.86 8.15 -3.97
C ARG A 47 -5.73 7.34 -3.05
N MET A 48 -5.20 6.23 -2.55
CA MET A 48 -5.96 5.37 -1.64
C MET A 48 -6.27 6.08 -0.33
N GLU A 49 -5.33 6.87 0.17
CA GLU A 49 -5.55 7.65 1.37
C GLU A 49 -6.66 8.67 1.14
N ARG A 50 -6.61 9.35 0.02
CA ARG A 50 -7.64 10.34 -0.33
C ARG A 50 -9.01 9.71 -0.42
N ASP A 51 -9.07 8.47 -0.90
CA ASP A 51 -10.34 7.76 -1.05
C ASP A 51 -10.79 7.07 0.24
N GLY A 52 -10.04 7.21 1.33
CA GLY A 52 -10.41 6.65 2.61
C GLY A 52 -10.17 5.15 2.73
N LEU A 53 -9.36 4.58 1.86
CA LEU A 53 -9.12 3.15 1.86
C LEU A 53 -7.93 2.73 2.71
N ILE A 54 -7.07 3.67 3.04
CA ILE A 54 -5.87 3.39 3.81
C ILE A 54 -5.55 4.62 4.65
N VAL A 55 -4.92 4.41 5.79
CA VAL A 55 -4.50 5.50 6.67
C VAL A 55 -2.98 5.54 6.71
N VAL A 56 -2.42 6.74 6.53
CA VAL A 56 -0.99 6.94 6.68
C VAL A 56 -0.75 7.44 8.11
N GLU A 57 -0.10 6.60 8.91
CA GLU A 57 0.11 6.89 10.30
C GLU A 57 1.23 7.91 10.50
N HIS A 58 1.39 8.35 11.74
CA HIS A 58 2.36 9.38 12.10
C HIS A 58 3.79 8.97 11.72
N ASP A 59 4.11 7.69 11.84
CA ASP A 59 5.43 7.18 11.54
C ASP A 59 5.54 6.74 10.08
N ARG A 60 4.57 7.12 9.25
CA ARG A 60 4.49 6.82 7.82
C ARG A 60 4.13 5.37 7.52
N SER A 61 3.84 4.57 8.54
CA SER A 61 3.33 3.23 8.27
C SER A 61 1.89 3.33 7.77
N LEU A 62 1.45 2.27 7.11
CA LEU A 62 0.12 2.24 6.50
C LEU A 62 -0.77 1.32 7.32
N SER A 63 -2.04 1.69 7.45
CA SER A 63 -3.00 0.82 8.13
C SER A 63 -4.33 0.84 7.38
N LEU A 64 -5.08 -0.21 7.59
CA LEU A 64 -6.36 -0.40 6.92
C LEU A 64 -7.51 0.19 7.71
#